data_975af64f9d446fca8a5ca2358a2adfe3
#
_entry.id   975af64f9d446fca8a5ca2358a2adfe3
#
_cell.length_a   1.000
_cell.length_b   1.000
_cell.length_c   1.000
_cell.angle_alpha   90.00
_cell.angle_beta   90.00
_cell.angle_gamma   90.00
#
_symmetry.space_group_name_H-M   'P 1'
#
loop_
_entity.id
_entity.type
_entity.pdbx_description
1 polymer ?
#
loop_
_entity_poly.entity_id
_entity_poly.type
_entity_poly.pdbx_seq_one_letter_code
_entity_poly.pdbx_strand_id
1 'polypeptide(L)'
;MFLFGSEIRKKSVRVDASRIRVVDTGEQSRSLIVQAVSPLGDGERHEIEVEFANGKAPARAGFALVAPASDVDTLINVVRPEPAAPTCPAEVRADVRGPEDLLLLGYMGQSGIPTARMNKTKDATQGLESREGVAYRGKGWLMFQVWIRNMRGPHPWVPTAATLTSETGEKLRGRVVLEEPGEPAQGEAVRMLVVTEEPPAGAGLVFVLELSRAEGRSLTFPPVKVPAPAQEPKR
;
A
#
# COMPACT_ATOMS: atom_id res chain seq x y z
N MET A 1 19.98 4.81 -34.30
CA MET A 1 18.66 5.50 -34.17
C MET A 1 17.80 4.73 -33.17
N PHE A 2 17.13 5.45 -32.26
CA PHE A 2 16.17 4.86 -31.33
C PHE A 2 14.75 5.22 -31.79
N LEU A 3 13.86 4.23 -31.85
CA LEU A 3 12.42 4.40 -32.08
C LEU A 3 11.67 4.04 -30.79
N PHE A 4 10.91 4.99 -30.26
CA PHE A 4 10.15 4.85 -29.02
C PHE A 4 8.68 4.55 -29.32
N GLY A 5 8.07 3.63 -28.59
CA GLY A 5 6.63 3.39 -28.63
C GLY A 5 5.78 4.55 -28.09
N SER A 6 6.40 5.49 -27.36
CA SER A 6 5.78 6.71 -26.79
C SER A 6 6.61 7.96 -27.15
N GLU A 7 5.96 9.12 -27.15
CA GLU A 7 6.65 10.38 -27.40
C GLU A 7 7.65 10.73 -26.30
N ILE A 8 8.82 11.25 -26.67
CA ILE A 8 9.88 11.71 -25.79
C ILE A 8 10.02 13.24 -25.84
N ARG A 9 10.50 13.83 -24.75
CA ARG A 9 10.88 15.25 -24.69
C ARG A 9 12.34 15.39 -25.11
N LYS A 10 12.60 15.82 -26.34
CA LYS A 10 13.98 15.92 -26.84
C LYS A 10 14.85 16.91 -26.07
N LYS A 11 14.26 17.97 -25.50
CA LYS A 11 14.98 18.91 -24.62
C LYS A 11 15.47 18.28 -23.31
N SER A 12 14.92 17.11 -22.93
CA SER A 12 15.35 16.38 -21.73
C SER A 12 16.47 15.39 -21.97
N VAL A 13 16.88 15.20 -23.23
CA VAL A 13 17.92 14.24 -23.57
C VAL A 13 19.25 14.70 -22.96
N ARG A 14 19.80 13.84 -22.11
CA ARG A 14 21.11 14.03 -21.49
C ARG A 14 22.11 13.09 -22.13
N VAL A 15 23.16 13.65 -22.66
CA VAL A 15 24.29 12.92 -23.26
C VAL A 15 25.58 13.64 -22.95
N ASP A 16 26.71 12.95 -23.02
CA ASP A 16 28.01 13.60 -23.07
C ASP A 16 28.19 14.26 -24.45
N ALA A 17 27.93 15.57 -24.54
CA ALA A 17 27.98 16.34 -25.77
C ALA A 17 29.39 16.38 -26.41
N SER A 18 30.45 16.08 -25.66
CA SER A 18 31.81 15.98 -26.20
C SER A 18 32.02 14.73 -27.05
N ARG A 19 31.22 13.68 -26.81
CA ARG A 19 31.36 12.37 -27.47
C ARG A 19 30.16 12.00 -28.32
N ILE A 20 28.95 12.41 -27.92
CA ILE A 20 27.70 12.04 -28.58
C ILE A 20 26.90 13.29 -28.94
N ARG A 21 26.50 13.41 -30.19
CA ARG A 21 25.65 14.50 -30.68
C ARG A 21 24.24 13.98 -31.00
N VAL A 22 23.22 14.73 -30.53
CA VAL A 22 21.83 14.51 -30.94
C VAL A 22 21.59 15.24 -32.25
N VAL A 23 21.19 14.53 -33.29
CA VAL A 23 21.08 15.05 -34.67
C VAL A 23 19.68 15.57 -34.96
N ASP A 24 18.66 15.07 -34.27
CA ASP A 24 17.26 15.39 -34.54
C ASP A 24 16.77 16.56 -33.66
N THR A 25 16.18 17.58 -34.28
CA THR A 25 15.88 18.90 -33.68
C THR A 25 14.40 19.18 -33.32
N GLY A 26 13.47 18.23 -33.54
CA GLY A 26 12.05 18.43 -33.18
C GLY A 26 11.83 18.45 -31.66
N GLU A 27 10.85 19.22 -31.16
CA GLU A 27 10.60 19.33 -29.70
C GLU A 27 10.03 18.05 -29.07
N GLN A 28 9.16 17.35 -29.79
CA GLN A 28 8.55 16.08 -29.40
C GLN A 28 8.61 15.11 -30.58
N SER A 29 9.00 13.88 -30.33
CA SER A 29 9.09 12.85 -31.36
C SER A 29 9.16 11.46 -30.73
N ARG A 30 8.90 10.48 -31.56
CA ARG A 30 9.09 9.06 -31.22
C ARG A 30 10.44 8.51 -31.69
N SER A 31 11.29 9.38 -32.21
CA SER A 31 12.63 8.99 -32.68
C SER A 31 13.71 9.85 -32.03
N LEU A 32 14.85 9.25 -31.76
CA LEU A 32 16.06 9.93 -31.32
C LEU A 32 17.23 9.44 -32.19
N ILE A 33 17.84 10.37 -32.90
CA ILE A 33 19.03 10.06 -33.70
C ILE A 33 20.24 10.60 -32.96
N VAL A 34 21.18 9.73 -32.65
CA VAL A 34 22.44 10.08 -32.03
C VAL A 34 23.60 9.70 -32.95
N GLN A 35 24.64 10.48 -32.90
CA GLN A 35 25.86 10.28 -33.70
C GLN A 35 27.07 10.49 -32.80
N ALA A 36 28.06 9.61 -32.89
CA ALA A 36 29.37 9.85 -32.28
C ALA A 36 30.05 11.04 -32.94
N VAL A 37 30.62 11.93 -32.14
CA VAL A 37 31.38 13.10 -32.58
C VAL A 37 32.74 12.69 -33.15
N SER A 38 33.34 11.63 -32.59
CA SER A 38 34.57 11.00 -33.02
C SER A 38 34.46 9.49 -32.88
N PRO A 39 35.32 8.70 -33.52
CA PRO A 39 35.36 7.24 -33.31
C PRO A 39 35.43 6.91 -31.83
N LEU A 40 34.52 6.03 -31.37
CA LEU A 40 34.52 5.54 -30.00
C LEU A 40 35.53 4.42 -29.86
N GLY A 41 36.26 4.40 -28.74
CA GLY A 41 37.19 3.32 -28.41
C GLY A 41 36.46 2.01 -28.14
N ASP A 42 37.15 0.89 -28.38
CA ASP A 42 36.59 -0.44 -28.07
C ASP A 42 36.24 -0.58 -26.57
N GLY A 43 35.00 -0.97 -26.30
CA GLY A 43 34.43 -1.03 -24.93
C GLY A 43 34.11 0.31 -24.29
N GLU A 44 34.27 1.44 -24.99
CA GLU A 44 33.87 2.77 -24.49
C GLU A 44 32.37 2.82 -24.28
N ARG A 45 31.96 3.34 -23.11
CA ARG A 45 30.53 3.40 -22.70
C ARG A 45 30.09 4.82 -22.48
N HIS A 46 28.95 5.19 -23.10
CA HIS A 46 28.31 6.48 -22.92
C HIS A 46 26.85 6.31 -22.51
N GLU A 47 26.38 7.11 -21.56
CA GLU A 47 25.00 7.05 -21.08
C GLU A 47 24.15 8.08 -21.80
N ILE A 48 22.92 7.67 -22.15
CA ILE A 48 21.88 8.52 -22.71
C ILE A 48 20.68 8.41 -21.80
N GLU A 49 20.15 9.52 -21.33
CA GLU A 49 18.91 9.59 -20.56
C GLU A 49 17.86 10.38 -21.34
N VAL A 50 16.61 9.89 -21.38
CA VAL A 50 15.47 10.58 -22.03
C VAL A 50 14.26 10.58 -21.12
N GLU A 51 13.44 11.64 -21.18
CA GLU A 51 12.13 11.69 -20.50
C GLU A 51 10.99 11.48 -21.51
N PHE A 52 9.97 10.72 -21.08
CA PHE A 52 8.75 10.56 -21.85
C PHE A 52 7.82 11.79 -21.69
N ALA A 53 7.15 12.19 -22.78
CA ALA A 53 6.33 13.40 -22.79
C ALA A 53 5.00 13.24 -22.03
N ASN A 54 4.48 12.02 -21.90
CA ASN A 54 3.13 11.76 -21.39
C ASN A 54 3.02 11.63 -19.86
N GLY A 55 4.12 11.79 -19.11
CA GLY A 55 4.13 11.76 -17.64
C GLY A 55 3.80 10.41 -16.97
N LYS A 56 3.52 9.36 -17.76
CA LYS A 56 3.24 8.02 -17.20
C LYS A 56 4.54 7.35 -16.73
N ALA A 57 4.46 6.48 -15.75
CA ALA A 57 5.61 5.69 -15.28
C ALA A 57 5.99 4.55 -16.27
N PRO A 58 7.27 4.21 -16.40
CA PRO A 58 8.45 4.97 -15.99
C PRO A 58 8.57 6.29 -16.75
N ALA A 59 8.83 7.40 -16.05
CA ALA A 59 8.90 8.73 -16.67
C ALA A 59 10.18 8.94 -17.47
N ARG A 60 11.21 8.13 -17.23
CA ARG A 60 12.55 8.22 -17.86
C ARG A 60 13.02 6.88 -18.35
N ALA A 61 13.90 6.91 -19.35
CA ALA A 61 14.65 5.74 -19.82
C ALA A 61 16.13 6.09 -19.95
N GLY A 62 16.99 5.20 -19.48
CA GLY A 62 18.45 5.29 -19.61
C GLY A 62 18.98 4.19 -20.51
N PHE A 63 19.96 4.53 -21.36
CA PHE A 63 20.63 3.61 -22.27
C PHE A 63 22.13 3.75 -22.12
N ALA A 64 22.86 2.67 -22.19
CA ALA A 64 24.29 2.66 -22.31
C ALA A 64 24.68 2.32 -23.77
N LEU A 65 25.29 3.26 -24.46
CA LEU A 65 25.95 2.99 -25.75
C LEU A 65 27.31 2.40 -25.47
N VAL A 66 27.56 1.22 -25.98
CA VAL A 66 28.87 0.56 -25.89
C VAL A 66 29.35 0.34 -27.32
N ALA A 67 30.56 0.76 -27.60
CA ALA A 67 31.17 0.51 -28.90
C ALA A 67 31.73 -0.93 -28.97
N PRO A 68 31.11 -1.83 -29.74
CA PRO A 68 31.61 -3.17 -29.94
C PRO A 68 32.71 -3.21 -31.03
N ALA A 69 33.53 -4.24 -30.99
CA ALA A 69 34.63 -4.42 -31.98
C ALA A 69 34.13 -4.77 -33.40
N SER A 70 32.88 -5.23 -33.61
CA SER A 70 32.49 -5.79 -34.91
C SER A 70 31.10 -5.37 -35.43
N ASP A 71 30.05 -5.30 -34.65
CA ASP A 71 28.69 -5.02 -35.18
C ASP A 71 28.01 -3.89 -34.42
N VAL A 72 27.38 -2.96 -35.15
CA VAL A 72 26.67 -1.80 -34.58
C VAL A 72 25.20 -1.88 -34.89
N ASP A 73 24.34 -1.88 -33.87
CA ASP A 73 22.91 -1.71 -34.05
C ASP A 73 22.59 -0.32 -34.61
N THR A 74 22.08 -0.26 -35.82
CA THR A 74 21.70 0.98 -36.47
C THR A 74 20.31 1.44 -36.10
N LEU A 75 19.45 0.52 -35.64
CA LEU A 75 18.08 0.80 -35.23
C LEU A 75 17.72 0.02 -33.96
N ILE A 76 17.31 0.75 -32.92
CA ILE A 76 16.91 0.20 -31.62
C ILE A 76 15.45 0.56 -31.37
N ASN A 77 14.57 -0.45 -31.28
CA ASN A 77 13.19 -0.24 -30.88
C ASN A 77 13.06 -0.24 -29.36
N VAL A 78 12.59 0.87 -28.82
CA VAL A 78 12.39 1.03 -27.40
C VAL A 78 10.90 0.87 -27.07
N VAL A 79 10.56 -0.28 -26.52
CA VAL A 79 9.22 -0.54 -25.99
C VAL A 79 9.23 -0.18 -24.52
N ARG A 80 8.38 0.78 -24.15
CA ARG A 80 8.17 1.11 -22.74
C ARG A 80 7.41 -0.04 -22.10
N PRO A 81 7.93 -0.67 -21.04
CA PRO A 81 7.14 -1.64 -20.31
C PRO A 81 5.87 -0.92 -19.83
N GLU A 82 4.73 -1.50 -20.12
CA GLU A 82 3.49 -1.07 -19.46
C GLU A 82 3.78 -1.16 -17.96
N PRO A 83 3.52 -0.08 -17.17
CA PRO A 83 3.77 -0.15 -15.74
C PRO A 83 3.05 -1.40 -15.28
N ALA A 84 3.81 -2.39 -14.81
CA ALA A 84 3.23 -3.49 -14.09
C ALA A 84 2.32 -2.84 -13.06
N ALA A 85 1.03 -3.12 -13.11
CA ALA A 85 0.09 -2.69 -12.09
C ALA A 85 0.83 -2.93 -10.78
N PRO A 86 0.90 -1.94 -9.86
CA PRO A 86 1.72 -2.05 -8.67
C PRO A 86 1.41 -3.39 -8.06
N THR A 87 2.33 -4.33 -8.20
CA THR A 87 2.35 -5.57 -7.47
C THR A 87 2.76 -5.16 -6.06
N CYS A 88 1.81 -4.54 -5.34
CA CYS A 88 1.74 -4.83 -3.93
C CYS A 88 1.80 -6.35 -3.86
N PRO A 89 2.65 -6.96 -2.99
CA PRO A 89 2.54 -8.38 -2.75
C PRO A 89 1.04 -8.62 -2.60
N ALA A 90 0.50 -9.42 -3.50
CA ALA A 90 -0.91 -9.73 -3.47
C ALA A 90 -1.16 -10.35 -2.10
N GLU A 91 -1.52 -9.53 -1.11
CA GLU A 91 -2.55 -9.98 -0.21
C GLU A 91 -3.61 -10.46 -1.20
N VAL A 92 -3.80 -11.76 -1.25
CA VAL A 92 -4.94 -12.36 -1.90
C VAL A 92 -6.14 -11.79 -1.15
N ARG A 93 -6.50 -10.56 -1.48
CA ARG A 93 -7.87 -10.11 -1.32
C ARG A 93 -8.60 -11.04 -2.27
N ALA A 94 -9.17 -12.08 -1.72
CA ALA A 94 -10.30 -12.70 -2.36
C ALA A 94 -11.20 -11.51 -2.70
N ASP A 95 -11.20 -11.10 -3.99
CA ASP A 95 -11.96 -9.96 -4.45
C ASP A 95 -13.43 -10.28 -4.12
N VAL A 96 -13.92 -9.72 -3.04
CA VAL A 96 -15.33 -9.79 -2.69
C VAL A 96 -16.04 -8.97 -3.76
N ARG A 97 -16.45 -9.63 -4.84
CA ARG A 97 -17.06 -9.00 -6.02
C ARG A 97 -18.52 -8.66 -5.79
N GLY A 98 -19.15 -9.36 -4.85
CA GLY A 98 -20.54 -9.15 -4.47
C GLY A 98 -20.85 -9.69 -3.07
N PRO A 99 -22.05 -9.41 -2.53
CA PRO A 99 -22.44 -9.88 -1.20
C PRO A 99 -22.52 -11.41 -1.10
N GLU A 100 -22.74 -12.11 -2.22
CA GLU A 100 -22.71 -13.58 -2.31
C GLU A 100 -21.35 -14.17 -1.93
N ASP A 101 -20.26 -13.46 -2.23
CA ASP A 101 -18.91 -13.92 -1.92
C ASP A 101 -18.65 -13.99 -0.41
N LEU A 102 -19.35 -13.20 0.39
CA LEU A 102 -19.26 -13.28 1.84
C LEU A 102 -19.72 -14.67 2.35
N LEU A 103 -20.69 -15.27 1.68
CA LEU A 103 -21.19 -16.63 2.00
C LEU A 103 -20.32 -17.69 1.33
N LEU A 104 -20.00 -17.55 0.03
CA LEU A 104 -19.25 -18.53 -0.74
C LEU A 104 -17.81 -18.70 -0.24
N LEU A 105 -17.17 -17.61 0.18
CA LEU A 105 -15.82 -17.62 0.75
C LEU A 105 -15.83 -17.95 2.25
N GLY A 106 -17.01 -18.16 2.85
CA GLY A 106 -17.16 -18.51 4.25
C GLY A 106 -16.86 -17.41 5.24
N TYR A 107 -16.83 -16.15 4.80
CA TYR A 107 -16.68 -15.00 5.71
C TYR A 107 -17.93 -14.77 6.57
N MET A 108 -19.08 -15.23 6.11
CA MET A 108 -20.34 -15.17 6.83
C MET A 108 -21.03 -16.55 6.80
N GLY A 109 -21.39 -17.06 7.96
CA GLY A 109 -22.17 -18.29 8.07
C GLY A 109 -23.69 -18.04 7.93
N GLN A 110 -24.49 -19.12 7.98
CA GLN A 110 -25.97 -19.03 7.92
C GLN A 110 -26.57 -18.16 9.04
N SER A 111 -25.92 -18.09 10.19
CA SER A 111 -26.34 -17.27 11.34
C SER A 111 -25.79 -15.82 11.27
N GLY A 112 -25.16 -15.43 10.17
CA GLY A 112 -24.49 -14.14 10.03
C GLY A 112 -23.10 -14.13 10.65
N ILE A 113 -22.59 -12.91 10.92
CA ILE A 113 -21.30 -12.70 11.58
C ILE A 113 -21.57 -12.48 13.08
N PRO A 114 -21.07 -13.33 13.97
CA PRO A 114 -21.20 -13.14 15.40
C PRO A 114 -20.55 -11.83 15.85
N THR A 115 -21.26 -11.10 16.72
CA THR A 115 -20.80 -9.81 17.22
C THR A 115 -20.83 -9.73 18.75
N ALA A 116 -19.98 -8.85 19.30
CA ALA A 116 -20.02 -8.49 20.71
C ALA A 116 -19.81 -6.98 20.86
N ARG A 117 -20.47 -6.38 21.85
CA ARG A 117 -20.33 -4.94 22.15
C ARG A 117 -19.01 -4.69 22.88
N MET A 118 -18.40 -3.57 22.56
CA MET A 118 -17.24 -3.02 23.27
C MET A 118 -17.67 -1.79 24.05
N ASN A 119 -17.20 -1.69 25.27
CA ASN A 119 -17.48 -0.55 26.13
C ASN A 119 -16.74 0.70 25.63
N LYS A 120 -17.37 1.86 25.86
CA LYS A 120 -16.69 3.15 25.68
C LYS A 120 -15.45 3.21 26.58
N THR A 121 -14.42 3.89 26.11
CA THR A 121 -13.22 4.15 26.89
C THR A 121 -12.78 5.60 26.76
N LYS A 122 -12.13 6.11 27.81
CA LYS A 122 -11.60 7.47 27.83
C LYS A 122 -10.28 7.46 28.56
N ASP A 123 -9.24 7.95 27.89
CA ASP A 123 -7.97 8.27 28.52
C ASP A 123 -7.82 9.79 28.62
N ALA A 124 -8.03 10.31 29.84
CA ALA A 124 -7.93 11.75 30.09
C ALA A 124 -6.49 12.25 29.98
N THR A 125 -5.49 11.41 30.23
CA THR A 125 -4.07 11.77 30.15
C THR A 125 -3.63 11.91 28.72
N GLN A 126 -4.06 11.00 27.86
CA GLN A 126 -3.81 11.03 26.42
C GLN A 126 -4.78 11.95 25.65
N GLY A 127 -5.88 12.34 26.30
CA GLY A 127 -6.94 13.13 25.66
C GLY A 127 -7.65 12.39 24.54
N LEU A 128 -7.79 11.08 24.67
CA LEU A 128 -8.45 10.21 23.69
C LEU A 128 -9.73 9.63 24.29
N GLU A 129 -10.76 9.57 23.48
CA GLU A 129 -12.05 9.01 23.84
C GLU A 129 -12.57 8.12 22.71
N SER A 130 -13.09 6.96 23.08
CA SER A 130 -13.83 6.08 22.15
C SER A 130 -15.26 5.91 22.62
N ARG A 131 -16.19 5.92 21.67
CA ARG A 131 -17.59 5.51 21.88
C ARG A 131 -17.66 3.99 21.99
N GLU A 132 -18.89 3.47 22.20
CA GLU A 132 -19.15 2.04 22.11
C GLU A 132 -18.71 1.52 20.73
N GLY A 133 -18.03 0.38 20.75
CA GLY A 133 -17.59 -0.31 19.55
C GLY A 133 -18.24 -1.66 19.38
N VAL A 134 -17.86 -2.37 18.32
CA VAL A 134 -18.35 -3.73 18.03
C VAL A 134 -17.17 -4.60 17.63
N ALA A 135 -17.08 -5.76 18.26
CA ALA A 135 -16.18 -6.83 17.86
C ALA A 135 -16.95 -7.84 16.99
N TYR A 136 -16.34 -8.25 15.90
CA TYR A 136 -16.86 -9.23 14.94
C TYR A 136 -15.93 -10.42 14.88
N ARG A 137 -16.46 -11.62 14.70
CA ARG A 137 -15.67 -12.81 14.46
C ARG A 137 -16.13 -13.53 13.20
N GLY A 138 -15.27 -13.60 12.21
CA GLY A 138 -15.45 -14.42 11.02
C GLY A 138 -14.58 -15.66 11.05
N LYS A 139 -14.61 -16.42 9.98
CA LYS A 139 -13.74 -17.58 9.80
C LYS A 139 -12.34 -17.11 9.49
N GLY A 140 -11.38 -17.37 10.38
CA GLY A 140 -9.98 -17.01 10.20
C GLY A 140 -9.63 -15.55 10.58
N TRP A 141 -10.55 -14.76 11.15
CA TRP A 141 -10.28 -13.37 11.51
C TRP A 141 -11.13 -12.85 12.68
N LEU A 142 -10.58 -11.83 13.35
CA LEU A 142 -11.32 -10.93 14.24
C LEU A 142 -11.26 -9.51 13.70
N MET A 143 -12.33 -8.75 13.91
CA MET A 143 -12.39 -7.34 13.55
C MET A 143 -13.05 -6.54 14.67
N PHE A 144 -12.49 -5.36 14.94
CA PHE A 144 -13.03 -4.43 15.92
C PHE A 144 -13.35 -3.12 15.21
N GLN A 145 -14.58 -2.68 15.32
CA GLN A 145 -15.03 -1.38 14.83
C GLN A 145 -15.08 -0.42 16.01
N VAL A 146 -14.34 0.66 15.92
CA VAL A 146 -14.25 1.68 16.97
C VAL A 146 -14.35 3.09 16.39
N TRP A 147 -14.84 4.04 17.20
CA TRP A 147 -14.87 5.46 16.89
C TRP A 147 -14.00 6.19 17.89
N ILE A 148 -12.97 6.89 17.43
CA ILE A 148 -12.02 7.56 18.31
C ILE A 148 -12.06 9.05 18.04
N ARG A 149 -12.14 9.83 19.14
CA ARG A 149 -12.07 11.28 19.14
C ARG A 149 -10.81 11.74 19.87
N ASN A 150 -10.06 12.65 19.24
CA ASN A 150 -9.00 13.38 19.91
C ASN A 150 -9.58 14.62 20.61
N MET A 151 -9.52 14.65 21.94
CA MET A 151 -10.03 15.74 22.75
C MET A 151 -8.97 16.82 23.03
N ARG A 152 -7.71 16.57 22.68
CA ARG A 152 -6.58 17.47 22.91
C ARG A 152 -5.82 17.73 21.61
N GLY A 153 -5.56 19.02 21.34
CA GLY A 153 -4.77 19.45 20.20
C GLY A 153 -5.55 19.64 18.90
N PRO A 154 -4.96 20.36 17.95
CA PRO A 154 -5.60 20.76 16.71
C PRO A 154 -5.68 19.63 15.68
N HIS A 155 -4.89 18.57 15.86
CA HIS A 155 -4.79 17.50 14.88
C HIS A 155 -5.54 16.24 15.30
N PRO A 156 -6.17 15.52 14.35
CA PRO A 156 -6.76 14.23 14.62
C PRO A 156 -5.69 13.22 15.05
N TRP A 157 -6.08 12.26 15.85
CA TRP A 157 -5.21 11.18 16.24
C TRP A 157 -5.61 9.90 15.48
N VAL A 158 -4.71 9.43 14.64
CA VAL A 158 -4.87 8.19 13.89
C VAL A 158 -3.80 7.21 14.35
N PRO A 159 -4.18 6.04 14.90
CA PRO A 159 -3.21 5.02 15.29
C PRO A 159 -2.53 4.40 14.07
N THR A 160 -1.26 4.08 14.19
CA THR A 160 -0.48 3.39 13.17
C THR A 160 -0.29 1.91 13.47
N ALA A 161 -0.59 1.50 14.70
CA ALA A 161 -0.49 0.12 15.14
C ALA A 161 -1.65 -0.25 16.07
N ALA A 162 -2.01 -1.52 16.04
CA ALA A 162 -2.96 -2.12 16.95
C ALA A 162 -2.41 -3.45 17.49
N THR A 163 -2.60 -3.69 18.78
CA THR A 163 -2.21 -4.94 19.43
C THR A 163 -3.38 -5.48 20.22
N LEU A 164 -3.70 -6.76 20.03
CA LEU A 164 -4.60 -7.49 20.90
C LEU A 164 -3.79 -8.36 21.83
N THR A 165 -4.06 -8.26 23.12
CA THR A 165 -3.45 -9.13 24.15
C THR A 165 -4.54 -9.98 24.78
N SER A 166 -4.40 -11.31 24.73
CA SER A 166 -5.34 -12.25 25.38
C SER A 166 -5.11 -12.32 26.89
N GLU A 167 -6.04 -12.93 27.62
CA GLU A 167 -5.86 -13.23 29.06
C GLU A 167 -4.67 -14.17 29.32
N THR A 168 -4.28 -14.97 28.34
CA THR A 168 -3.11 -15.87 28.43
C THR A 168 -1.79 -15.18 28.09
N GLY A 169 -1.83 -13.88 27.73
CA GLY A 169 -0.66 -13.09 27.34
C GLY A 169 -0.28 -13.20 25.87
N GLU A 170 -1.03 -13.96 25.06
CA GLU A 170 -0.83 -14.04 23.60
C GLU A 170 -1.06 -12.66 22.97
N LYS A 171 -0.15 -12.26 22.07
CA LYS A 171 -0.22 -10.97 21.40
C LYS A 171 -0.44 -11.15 19.90
N LEU A 172 -1.49 -10.53 19.39
CA LEU A 172 -1.83 -10.50 17.97
C LEU A 172 -1.66 -9.06 17.46
N ARG A 173 -1.04 -8.92 16.30
CA ARG A 173 -0.98 -7.63 15.60
C ARG A 173 -2.25 -7.41 14.81
N GLY A 174 -2.82 -6.21 14.96
CA GLY A 174 -3.96 -5.76 14.18
C GLY A 174 -3.56 -4.77 13.10
N ARG A 175 -4.17 -4.88 11.94
CA ARG A 175 -4.10 -3.90 10.86
C ARG A 175 -5.20 -2.86 11.09
N VAL A 176 -4.82 -1.57 11.11
CA VAL A 176 -5.78 -0.46 11.22
C VAL A 176 -6.23 -0.05 9.82
N VAL A 177 -7.55 0.04 9.63
CA VAL A 177 -8.19 0.48 8.39
C VAL A 177 -9.11 1.64 8.70
N LEU A 178 -8.90 2.77 8.06
CA LEU A 178 -9.79 3.93 8.16
C LEU A 178 -10.96 3.77 7.19
N GLU A 179 -12.14 4.22 7.58
CA GLU A 179 -13.33 4.21 6.70
C GLU A 179 -13.15 5.17 5.53
N GLU A 180 -12.63 6.35 5.81
CA GLU A 180 -12.33 7.36 4.81
C GLU A 180 -10.83 7.65 4.78
N PRO A 181 -10.20 7.67 3.59
CA PRO A 181 -8.83 8.08 3.46
C PRO A 181 -8.74 9.59 3.66
N GLY A 182 -8.08 10.03 4.71
CA GLY A 182 -7.85 11.45 4.99
C GLY A 182 -7.61 11.71 6.47
N GLU A 183 -7.14 12.91 6.79
CA GLU A 183 -7.05 13.36 8.18
C GLU A 183 -8.42 13.92 8.60
N PRO A 184 -9.07 13.33 9.61
CA PRO A 184 -10.34 13.82 10.10
C PRO A 184 -10.19 15.22 10.75
N ALA A 185 -11.26 16.02 10.72
CA ALA A 185 -11.27 17.35 11.33
C ALA A 185 -11.09 17.29 12.86
N GLN A 186 -10.63 18.40 13.41
CA GLN A 186 -10.43 18.52 14.87
C GLN A 186 -11.71 18.21 15.64
N GLY A 187 -11.60 17.36 16.65
CA GLY A 187 -12.75 16.99 17.51
C GLY A 187 -13.77 16.07 16.84
N GLU A 188 -13.57 15.70 15.58
CA GLU A 188 -14.37 14.70 14.89
C GLU A 188 -14.01 13.29 15.36
N ALA A 189 -15.02 12.42 15.42
CA ALA A 189 -14.80 11.02 15.74
C ALA A 189 -14.48 10.24 14.47
N VAL A 190 -13.31 9.65 14.43
CA VAL A 190 -12.87 8.80 13.31
C VAL A 190 -13.37 7.39 13.52
N ARG A 191 -14.07 6.84 12.54
CA ARG A 191 -14.38 5.42 12.47
C ARG A 191 -13.22 4.65 11.88
N MET A 192 -12.83 3.59 12.56
CA MET A 192 -11.78 2.72 12.09
C MET A 192 -12.09 1.26 12.39
N LEU A 193 -11.49 0.39 11.59
CA LEU A 193 -11.55 -1.05 11.75
C LEU A 193 -10.15 -1.55 12.13
N VAL A 194 -10.09 -2.43 13.11
CA VAL A 194 -8.88 -3.17 13.45
C VAL A 194 -9.11 -4.63 13.07
N VAL A 195 -8.34 -5.13 12.13
CA VAL A 195 -8.48 -6.49 11.61
C VAL A 195 -7.27 -7.32 12.03
N THR A 196 -7.49 -8.48 12.60
CA THR A 196 -6.45 -9.45 12.97
C THR A 196 -6.78 -10.83 12.42
N GLU A 197 -5.78 -11.69 12.36
CA GLU A 197 -5.98 -13.11 12.17
C GLU A 197 -6.75 -13.72 13.33
N GLU A 198 -7.32 -14.92 13.13
CA GLU A 198 -8.00 -15.64 14.18
C GLU A 198 -7.02 -16.01 15.29
N PRO A 199 -7.37 -15.74 16.56
CA PRO A 199 -6.54 -16.16 17.68
C PRO A 199 -6.38 -17.69 17.73
N PRO A 200 -5.20 -18.17 18.17
CA PRO A 200 -5.02 -19.61 18.40
C PRO A 200 -6.02 -20.12 19.43
N ALA A 201 -6.40 -21.40 19.33
CA ALA A 201 -7.45 -22.01 20.15
C ALA A 201 -7.23 -21.85 21.66
N GLY A 202 -5.99 -21.73 22.13
CA GLY A 202 -5.64 -21.54 23.55
C GLY A 202 -5.68 -20.09 24.05
N ALA A 203 -5.90 -19.09 23.18
CA ALA A 203 -5.85 -17.68 23.57
C ALA A 203 -7.08 -17.21 24.39
N GLY A 204 -8.12 -18.03 24.46
CA GLY A 204 -9.37 -17.66 25.14
C GLY A 204 -10.25 -16.74 24.31
N LEU A 205 -11.22 -16.10 24.96
CA LEU A 205 -12.21 -15.22 24.31
C LEU A 205 -12.17 -13.76 24.79
N VAL A 206 -11.28 -13.44 25.72
CA VAL A 206 -11.20 -12.08 26.28
C VAL A 206 -9.87 -11.46 25.89
N PHE A 207 -9.93 -10.27 25.31
CA PHE A 207 -8.78 -9.56 24.79
C PHE A 207 -8.79 -8.11 25.23
N VAL A 208 -7.60 -7.55 25.42
CA VAL A 208 -7.34 -6.12 25.58
C VAL A 208 -6.86 -5.58 24.23
N LEU A 209 -7.59 -4.64 23.66
CA LEU A 209 -7.17 -3.92 22.46
C LEU A 209 -6.41 -2.66 22.85
N GLU A 210 -5.20 -2.52 22.35
CA GLU A 210 -4.40 -1.30 22.44
C GLU A 210 -4.16 -0.74 21.03
N LEU A 211 -4.48 0.55 20.88
CA LEU A 211 -4.17 1.32 19.67
C LEU A 211 -3.04 2.28 20.00
N SER A 212 -2.01 2.33 19.16
CA SER A 212 -0.84 3.16 19.39
C SER A 212 -0.37 3.91 18.15
N ARG A 213 0.35 5.00 18.38
CA ARG A 213 1.04 5.78 17.35
C ARG A 213 2.52 5.89 17.72
N ALA A 214 3.38 6.01 16.70
CA ALA A 214 4.84 6.07 16.86
C ALA A 214 5.32 7.19 17.80
N GLU A 215 4.51 8.22 18.02
CA GLU A 215 4.78 9.35 18.94
C GLU A 215 4.55 9.02 20.43
N GLY A 216 4.26 7.77 20.77
CA GLY A 216 4.10 7.30 22.14
C GLY A 216 2.71 7.49 22.75
N ARG A 217 1.72 8.01 22.00
CA ARG A 217 0.33 8.07 22.47
C ARG A 217 -0.39 6.75 22.17
N SER A 218 -1.12 6.25 23.16
CA SER A 218 -1.92 5.04 23.02
C SER A 218 -3.30 5.16 23.64
N LEU A 219 -4.24 4.33 23.20
CA LEU A 219 -5.56 4.15 23.80
C LEU A 219 -5.79 2.66 24.04
N THR A 220 -5.97 2.29 25.30
CA THR A 220 -6.25 0.92 25.70
C THR A 220 -7.72 0.77 26.03
N PHE A 221 -8.37 -0.22 25.41
CA PHE A 221 -9.76 -0.55 25.69
C PHE A 221 -9.85 -1.51 26.87
N PRO A 222 -10.93 -1.43 27.67
CA PRO A 222 -11.23 -2.45 28.67
C PRO A 222 -11.28 -3.85 28.04
N PRO A 223 -11.10 -4.94 28.82
CA PRO A 223 -11.20 -6.28 28.31
C PRO A 223 -12.50 -6.49 27.51
N VAL A 224 -12.34 -6.98 26.28
CA VAL A 224 -13.44 -7.24 25.36
C VAL A 224 -13.63 -8.74 25.23
N LYS A 225 -14.82 -9.23 25.55
CA LYS A 225 -15.18 -10.62 25.27
C LYS A 225 -15.61 -10.74 23.80
N VAL A 226 -14.77 -11.35 22.98
CA VAL A 226 -15.08 -11.59 21.56
C VAL A 226 -16.04 -12.77 21.40
N PRO A 227 -16.81 -12.85 20.31
CA PRO A 227 -17.68 -13.99 20.04
C PRO A 227 -16.89 -15.30 19.96
N ALA A 228 -17.52 -16.40 20.37
CA ALA A 228 -16.95 -17.73 20.16
C ALA A 228 -16.85 -18.06 18.65
N PRO A 229 -15.90 -18.92 18.23
CA PRO A 229 -15.87 -19.42 16.86
C PRO A 229 -17.21 -20.03 16.48
N ALA A 230 -17.63 -19.83 15.22
CA ALA A 230 -18.80 -20.51 14.71
C ALA A 230 -18.55 -22.04 14.80
N GLN A 231 -19.46 -22.76 15.44
CA GLN A 231 -19.39 -24.21 15.45
C GLN A 231 -19.67 -24.71 14.04
N GLU A 232 -18.76 -25.45 13.44
CA GLU A 232 -19.07 -26.17 12.22
C GLU A 232 -20.20 -27.16 12.49
N PRO A 233 -21.27 -27.19 11.66
CA PRO A 233 -22.32 -28.19 11.82
C PRO A 233 -21.67 -29.58 11.76
N LYS A 234 -21.86 -30.34 12.78
CA LYS A 234 -21.45 -31.78 12.77
C LYS A 234 -22.15 -32.44 11.57
N ARG A 235 -21.35 -32.85 10.58
CA ARG A 235 -21.82 -33.72 9.49
C ARG A 235 -22.24 -35.06 10.00
#